data_861b27759a5db2be258a74d363dbbd79
#
_entry.id   861b27759a5db2be258a74d363dbbd79
#
_cell.length_a   1.000
_cell.length_b   1.000
_cell.length_c   1.000
_cell.angle_alpha   90.00
_cell.angle_beta   90.00
_cell.angle_gamma   90.00
#
_symmetry.space_group_name_H-M   'P 1'
#
loop_
_entity.id
_entity.type
_entity.pdbx_description
1 polymer ?
#
loop_
_entity_poly.entity_id
_entity_poly.type
_entity_poly.pdbx_seq_one_letter_code
_entity_poly.pdbx_strand_id
1 'polypeptide(L)'
;MLWGLGVGYVISGMYFGWNLGLAEGGTYGLAIATFFIIIMYFTFTFSYTEMACAIPRAGGAFEYANRGLGKHLGFIAGIAQNIEFVFAPPAIAAAIGAYLNLLYPSVDLMVFAIGAYFIFTFINILGVKLAASFELVITILAVIELLIFAGVALPEFQLANLKLNPMPHGFS
;
A
#
# COMPACT_ATOMS: atom_id res chain seq x y z
N MET A 1 2.11 -0.81 17.70
CA MET A 1 2.58 0.29 16.85
C MET A 1 3.22 -0.20 15.56
N LEU A 2 4.33 -0.93 15.57
CA LEU A 2 4.99 -1.45 14.34
C LEU A 2 4.08 -2.32 13.48
N TRP A 3 3.24 -3.16 14.10
CA TRP A 3 2.25 -3.95 13.38
C TRP A 3 1.25 -3.07 12.60
N GLY A 4 0.75 -2.00 13.24
CA GLY A 4 -0.18 -1.08 12.60
C GLY A 4 0.41 -0.39 11.38
N LEU A 5 1.67 0.08 11.47
CA LEU A 5 2.39 0.65 10.35
C LEU A 5 2.52 -0.35 9.18
N GLY A 6 2.98 -1.57 9.45
CA GLY A 6 3.16 -2.58 8.41
C GLY A 6 1.85 -2.99 7.72
N VAL A 7 0.79 -3.22 8.50
CA VAL A 7 -0.53 -3.60 7.98
C VAL A 7 -1.20 -2.43 7.25
N GLY A 8 -1.06 -1.19 7.77
CA GLY A 8 -1.62 0.02 7.14
C GLY A 8 -1.07 0.25 5.74
N TYR A 9 0.22 0.06 5.52
CA TYR A 9 0.84 0.16 4.19
C TYR A 9 0.26 -0.85 3.19
N VAL A 10 0.01 -2.09 3.61
CA VAL A 10 -0.53 -3.14 2.73
C VAL A 10 -2.01 -2.87 2.43
N ILE A 11 -2.81 -2.56 3.45
CA ILE A 11 -4.26 -2.34 3.30
C ILE A 11 -4.54 -1.18 2.36
N SER A 12 -3.81 -0.07 2.45
CA SER A 12 -4.01 1.08 1.56
C SER A 12 -3.88 0.71 0.09
N GLY A 13 -2.89 -0.10 -0.27
CA GLY A 13 -2.72 -0.61 -1.63
C GLY A 13 -3.87 -1.48 -2.12
N MET A 14 -4.48 -2.26 -1.24
CA MET A 14 -5.64 -3.09 -1.57
C MET A 14 -6.86 -2.24 -1.95
N TYR A 15 -7.13 -1.17 -1.21
CA TYR A 15 -8.26 -0.27 -1.51
C TYR A 15 -8.14 0.43 -2.86
N PHE A 16 -6.92 0.72 -3.33
CA PHE A 16 -6.71 1.45 -4.60
C PHE A 16 -6.50 0.55 -5.81
N GLY A 17 -5.86 -0.59 -5.64
CA GLY A 17 -5.34 -1.38 -6.76
C GLY A 17 -6.05 -2.70 -7.01
N TRP A 18 -6.77 -3.24 -6.04
CA TRP A 18 -7.34 -4.57 -6.16
C TRP A 18 -8.38 -4.69 -7.28
N ASN A 19 -9.28 -3.71 -7.38
CA ASN A 19 -10.30 -3.66 -8.43
C ASN A 19 -9.69 -3.51 -9.83
N LEU A 20 -8.60 -2.74 -9.97
CA LEU A 20 -7.90 -2.58 -11.25
C LEU A 20 -7.22 -3.90 -11.65
N GLY A 21 -6.51 -4.54 -10.73
CA GLY A 21 -5.89 -5.84 -10.97
C GLY A 21 -6.90 -6.94 -11.31
N LEU A 22 -8.09 -6.90 -10.67
CA LEU A 22 -9.15 -7.87 -10.95
C LEU A 22 -9.77 -7.66 -12.34
N ALA A 23 -9.94 -6.41 -12.76
CA ALA A 23 -10.49 -6.08 -14.08
C ALA A 23 -9.58 -6.56 -15.22
N GLU A 24 -8.27 -6.37 -15.09
CA GLU A 24 -7.29 -6.71 -16.13
C GLU A 24 -6.86 -8.18 -16.07
N GLY A 25 -6.55 -8.70 -14.88
CA GLY A 25 -6.01 -10.04 -14.70
C GLY A 25 -7.06 -11.14 -14.56
N GLY A 26 -8.30 -10.77 -14.26
CA GLY A 26 -9.33 -11.72 -13.88
C GLY A 26 -9.06 -12.40 -12.53
N THR A 27 -9.93 -13.29 -12.11
CA THR A 27 -9.88 -13.92 -10.80
C THR A 27 -8.63 -14.78 -10.61
N TYR A 28 -8.31 -15.66 -11.57
CA TYR A 28 -7.15 -16.54 -11.47
C TYR A 28 -5.84 -15.81 -11.76
N GLY A 29 -5.81 -14.88 -12.73
CA GLY A 29 -4.61 -14.09 -13.01
C GLY A 29 -4.18 -13.28 -11.81
N LEU A 30 -5.13 -12.58 -11.17
CA LEU A 30 -4.84 -11.81 -9.95
C LEU A 30 -4.40 -12.72 -8.79
N ALA A 31 -5.04 -13.88 -8.59
CA ALA A 31 -4.67 -14.82 -7.54
C ALA A 31 -3.23 -15.34 -7.71
N ILE A 32 -2.86 -15.73 -8.93
CA ILE A 32 -1.50 -16.19 -9.27
C ILE A 32 -0.49 -15.06 -9.05
N ALA A 33 -0.77 -13.86 -9.57
CA ALA A 33 0.10 -12.70 -9.38
C ALA A 33 0.29 -12.39 -7.88
N THR A 34 -0.79 -12.41 -7.10
CA THR A 34 -0.75 -12.18 -5.65
C THR A 34 0.10 -13.23 -4.94
N PHE A 35 0.00 -14.50 -5.32
CA PHE A 35 0.82 -15.56 -4.75
C PHE A 35 2.33 -15.33 -4.98
N PHE A 36 2.73 -14.96 -6.20
CA PHE A 36 4.13 -14.63 -6.49
C PHE A 36 4.60 -13.38 -5.75
N ILE A 37 3.76 -12.36 -5.66
CA ILE A 37 4.07 -11.13 -4.91
C ILE A 37 4.23 -11.43 -3.41
N ILE A 38 3.41 -12.30 -2.82
CA ILE A 38 3.55 -12.72 -1.42
C ILE A 38 4.93 -13.37 -1.20
N ILE A 39 5.33 -14.29 -2.07
CA ILE A 39 6.66 -14.94 -1.97
C ILE A 39 7.77 -13.89 -2.09
N MET A 40 7.68 -12.98 -3.06
CA MET A 40 8.66 -11.91 -3.26
C MET A 40 8.77 -11.03 -2.01
N TYR A 41 7.67 -10.55 -1.46
CA TYR A 41 7.70 -9.71 -0.26
C TYR A 41 8.19 -10.44 0.98
N PHE A 42 7.86 -11.72 1.10
CA PHE A 42 8.34 -12.56 2.21
C PHE A 42 9.86 -12.68 2.19
N THR A 43 10.43 -13.05 1.05
CA THR A 43 11.89 -13.16 0.87
C THR A 43 12.58 -11.81 1.01
N PHE A 44 12.01 -10.75 0.44
CA PHE A 44 12.51 -9.38 0.58
C PHE A 44 12.56 -8.94 2.05
N THR A 45 11.48 -9.18 2.82
CA THR A 45 11.40 -8.78 4.22
C THR A 45 12.48 -9.45 5.07
N PHE A 46 12.72 -10.75 4.88
CA PHE A 46 13.80 -11.44 5.59
C PHE A 46 15.18 -10.87 5.25
N SER A 47 15.48 -10.71 3.96
CA SER A 47 16.76 -10.13 3.53
C SER A 47 16.94 -8.70 4.05
N TYR A 48 15.87 -7.88 4.01
CA TYR A 48 15.92 -6.50 4.50
C TYR A 48 16.13 -6.45 6.02
N THR A 49 15.49 -7.35 6.77
CA THR A 49 15.62 -7.44 8.23
C THR A 49 17.05 -7.86 8.63
N GLU A 50 17.65 -8.81 7.93
CA GLU A 50 19.05 -9.20 8.15
C GLU A 50 20.00 -8.01 7.93
N MET A 51 19.81 -7.28 6.84
CA MET A 51 20.60 -6.06 6.56
C MET A 51 20.39 -4.99 7.62
N ALA A 52 19.16 -4.80 8.09
CA ALA A 52 18.84 -3.83 9.14
C ALA A 52 19.52 -4.17 10.47
N CYS A 53 19.61 -5.46 10.82
CA CYS A 53 20.32 -5.92 12.00
C CYS A 53 21.85 -5.80 11.85
N ALA A 54 22.38 -6.10 10.65
CA ALA A 54 23.82 -6.04 10.38
C ALA A 54 24.33 -4.59 10.24
N ILE A 55 23.48 -3.68 9.76
CA ILE A 55 23.81 -2.28 9.49
C ILE A 55 22.81 -1.36 10.23
N PRO A 56 22.94 -1.18 11.54
CA PRO A 56 22.00 -0.39 12.35
C PRO A 56 22.21 1.11 12.14
N ARG A 57 21.96 1.59 10.94
CA ARG A 57 22.05 3.03 10.56
C ARG A 57 20.78 3.50 9.91
N ALA A 58 20.45 4.76 10.16
CA ALA A 58 19.37 5.44 9.47
C ALA A 58 19.80 5.74 8.01
N GLY A 59 19.08 5.17 7.05
CA GLY A 59 19.38 5.31 5.61
C GLY A 59 18.68 4.27 4.76
N GLY A 60 18.18 3.20 5.40
CA GLY A 60 17.40 2.16 4.74
C GLY A 60 18.09 1.58 3.50
N ALA A 61 17.33 1.41 2.42
CA ALA A 61 17.82 0.80 1.18
C ALA A 61 19.04 1.51 0.59
N PHE A 62 19.14 2.84 0.73
CA PHE A 62 20.31 3.62 0.30
C PHE A 62 21.59 3.12 1.00
N GLU A 63 21.58 3.03 2.33
CA GLU A 63 22.76 2.64 3.09
C GLU A 63 23.17 1.19 2.82
N TYR A 64 22.19 0.29 2.67
CA TYR A 64 22.44 -1.12 2.37
C TYR A 64 23.02 -1.31 0.97
N ALA A 65 22.44 -0.63 -0.03
CA ALA A 65 22.96 -0.65 -1.39
C ALA A 65 24.35 -0.02 -1.50
N ASN A 66 24.59 1.09 -0.79
CA ASN A 66 25.90 1.77 -0.78
C ASN A 66 27.01 0.87 -0.22
N ARG A 67 26.71 0.08 0.82
CA ARG A 67 27.68 -0.83 1.43
C ARG A 67 27.86 -2.13 0.65
N GLY A 68 26.75 -2.71 0.14
CA GLY A 68 26.80 -4.00 -0.55
C GLY A 68 27.20 -3.90 -2.01
N LEU A 69 26.76 -2.86 -2.70
CA LEU A 69 26.88 -2.71 -4.15
C LEU A 69 27.74 -1.51 -4.58
N GLY A 70 28.18 -0.69 -3.60
CA GLY A 70 29.04 0.47 -3.84
C GLY A 70 28.27 1.76 -4.11
N LYS A 71 29.02 2.87 -4.17
CA LYS A 71 28.49 4.26 -4.18
C LYS A 71 27.53 4.55 -5.32
N HIS A 72 27.78 4.02 -6.53
CA HIS A 72 26.94 4.31 -7.70
C HIS A 72 25.54 3.67 -7.55
N LEU A 73 25.48 2.40 -7.20
CA LEU A 73 24.21 1.71 -6.99
C LEU A 73 23.47 2.19 -5.72
N GLY A 74 24.24 2.56 -4.68
CA GLY A 74 23.69 3.25 -3.52
C GLY A 74 23.00 4.57 -3.88
N PHE A 75 23.65 5.39 -4.72
CA PHE A 75 23.07 6.64 -5.18
C PHE A 75 21.77 6.43 -5.99
N ILE A 76 21.75 5.45 -6.89
CA ILE A 76 20.54 5.08 -7.65
C ILE A 76 19.41 4.63 -6.70
N ALA A 77 19.72 3.77 -5.74
CA ALA A 77 18.76 3.34 -4.73
C ALA A 77 18.21 4.51 -3.90
N GLY A 78 19.07 5.46 -3.53
CA GLY A 78 18.66 6.67 -2.81
C GLY A 78 17.75 7.57 -3.64
N ILE A 79 18.02 7.75 -4.93
CA ILE A 79 17.14 8.50 -5.83
C ILE A 79 15.79 7.80 -5.97
N ALA A 80 15.77 6.48 -6.20
CA ALA A 80 14.55 5.71 -6.33
C ALA A 80 13.68 5.83 -5.07
N GLN A 81 14.27 5.71 -3.88
CA GLN A 81 13.60 5.90 -2.60
C GLN A 81 13.02 7.32 -2.45
N ASN A 82 13.77 8.36 -2.86
CA ASN A 82 13.27 9.73 -2.82
C ASN A 82 12.09 9.94 -3.77
N ILE A 83 12.15 9.38 -4.97
CA ILE A 83 11.03 9.44 -5.93
C ILE A 83 9.79 8.81 -5.31
N GLU A 84 9.90 7.62 -4.73
CA GLU A 84 8.80 6.94 -4.06
C GLU A 84 8.17 7.81 -2.97
N PHE A 85 8.96 8.31 -2.02
CA PHE A 85 8.45 9.10 -0.90
C PHE A 85 7.94 10.50 -1.27
N VAL A 86 8.35 11.05 -2.42
CA VAL A 86 7.81 12.32 -2.92
C VAL A 86 6.48 12.13 -3.64
N PHE A 87 6.33 11.05 -4.41
CA PHE A 87 5.13 10.85 -5.25
C PHE A 87 4.02 10.02 -4.59
N ALA A 88 4.36 9.11 -3.67
CA ALA A 88 3.34 8.27 -3.03
C ALA A 88 2.32 9.06 -2.18
N PRO A 89 2.70 10.02 -1.31
CA PRO A 89 1.72 10.75 -0.51
C PRO A 89 0.70 11.55 -1.33
N PRO A 90 1.08 12.31 -2.38
CA PRO A 90 0.10 12.97 -3.25
C PRO A 90 -0.83 11.99 -3.97
N ALA A 91 -0.33 10.84 -4.42
CA ALA A 91 -1.14 9.81 -5.07
C ALA A 91 -2.21 9.25 -4.11
N ILE A 92 -1.83 8.98 -2.86
CA ILE A 92 -2.76 8.53 -1.82
C ILE A 92 -3.80 9.63 -1.51
N ALA A 93 -3.38 10.89 -1.41
CA ALA A 93 -4.29 12.01 -1.17
C ALA A 93 -5.30 12.17 -2.32
N ALA A 94 -4.85 12.02 -3.58
CA ALA A 94 -5.73 12.03 -4.75
C ALA A 94 -6.75 10.88 -4.72
N ALA A 95 -6.35 9.69 -4.29
CA ALA A 95 -7.25 8.56 -4.15
C ALA A 95 -8.30 8.79 -3.05
N ILE A 96 -7.91 9.35 -1.89
CA ILE A 96 -8.86 9.76 -0.85
C ILE A 96 -9.85 10.79 -1.42
N GLY A 97 -9.34 11.75 -2.21
CA GLY A 97 -10.18 12.73 -2.90
C GLY A 97 -11.19 12.08 -3.82
N ALA A 98 -10.79 11.05 -4.57
CA ALA A 98 -11.68 10.30 -5.46
C ALA A 98 -12.81 9.60 -4.69
N TYR A 99 -12.50 8.93 -3.58
CA TYR A 99 -13.52 8.30 -2.73
C TYR A 99 -14.50 9.30 -2.12
N LEU A 100 -14.00 10.44 -1.61
CA LEU A 100 -14.86 11.47 -1.04
C LEU A 100 -15.74 12.15 -2.11
N ASN A 101 -15.22 12.31 -3.32
CA ASN A 101 -16.00 12.85 -4.45
C ASN A 101 -17.15 11.92 -4.86
N LEU A 102 -17.04 10.60 -4.70
CA LEU A 102 -18.14 9.67 -4.89
C LEU A 102 -19.30 9.92 -3.90
N LEU A 103 -18.98 10.32 -2.66
CA LEU A 103 -19.97 10.64 -1.63
C LEU A 103 -20.55 12.05 -1.80
N TYR A 104 -19.73 13.00 -2.24
CA TYR A 104 -20.06 14.41 -2.41
C TYR A 104 -19.67 14.92 -3.81
N PRO A 105 -20.44 14.55 -4.86
CA PRO A 105 -20.11 14.89 -6.25
C PRO A 105 -20.10 16.40 -6.56
N SER A 106 -20.69 17.20 -5.69
CA SER A 106 -20.73 18.67 -5.84
C SER A 106 -19.40 19.36 -5.50
N VAL A 107 -18.46 18.65 -4.88
CA VAL A 107 -17.15 19.18 -4.47
C VAL A 107 -16.08 18.57 -5.37
N ASP A 108 -15.20 19.39 -5.89
CA ASP A 108 -14.10 18.92 -6.74
C ASP A 108 -13.15 17.97 -5.98
N LEU A 109 -12.74 16.90 -6.65
CA LEU A 109 -11.78 15.91 -6.12
C LEU A 109 -10.52 16.57 -5.55
N MET A 110 -10.00 17.60 -6.22
CA MET A 110 -8.79 18.31 -5.81
C MET A 110 -8.96 18.99 -4.44
N VAL A 111 -10.14 19.49 -4.12
CA VAL A 111 -10.41 20.12 -2.81
C VAL A 111 -10.24 19.10 -1.69
N PHE A 112 -10.81 17.90 -1.88
CA PHE A 112 -10.66 16.81 -0.91
C PHE A 112 -9.22 16.31 -0.83
N ALA A 113 -8.54 16.14 -1.96
CA ALA A 113 -7.14 15.69 -2.01
C ALA A 113 -6.21 16.66 -1.30
N ILE A 114 -6.34 17.95 -1.57
CA ILE A 114 -5.55 19.01 -0.92
C ILE A 114 -5.87 19.05 0.57
N GLY A 115 -7.15 18.98 0.95
CA GLY A 115 -7.57 18.95 2.35
C GLY A 115 -6.98 17.76 3.11
N ALA A 116 -7.05 16.56 2.53
CA ALA A 116 -6.43 15.36 3.11
C ALA A 116 -4.92 15.52 3.28
N TYR A 117 -4.24 16.03 2.25
CA TYR A 117 -2.80 16.26 2.29
C TYR A 117 -2.39 17.23 3.41
N PHE A 118 -3.13 18.33 3.58
CA PHE A 118 -2.92 19.27 4.67
C PHE A 118 -3.13 18.63 6.04
N ILE A 119 -4.20 17.86 6.23
CA ILE A 119 -4.51 17.19 7.51
C ILE A 119 -3.37 16.22 7.87
N PHE A 120 -2.95 15.36 6.95
CA PHE A 120 -1.89 14.40 7.23
C PHE A 120 -0.53 15.07 7.43
N THR A 121 -0.22 16.13 6.68
CA THR A 121 0.99 16.92 6.90
C THR A 121 0.99 17.53 8.30
N PHE A 122 -0.13 18.11 8.73
CA PHE A 122 -0.27 18.68 10.04
C PHE A 122 -0.08 17.64 11.16
N ILE A 123 -0.70 16.47 11.03
CA ILE A 123 -0.52 15.36 11.99
C ILE A 123 0.95 14.94 12.07
N ASN A 124 1.66 14.88 10.95
CA ASN A 124 3.09 14.53 10.91
C ASN A 124 3.96 15.60 11.58
N ILE A 125 3.65 16.89 11.41
CA ILE A 125 4.36 18.00 12.08
C ILE A 125 4.20 17.92 13.60
N LEU A 126 3.06 17.46 14.11
CA LEU A 126 2.82 17.28 15.55
C LEU A 126 3.66 16.17 16.17
N GLY A 127 4.29 15.33 15.36
CA GLY A 127 5.30 14.37 15.77
C GLY A 127 4.98 12.93 15.44
N VAL A 128 6.04 12.16 15.25
CA VAL A 128 6.01 10.75 14.80
C VAL A 128 5.16 9.86 15.71
N LYS A 129 5.17 10.10 17.03
CA LYS A 129 4.39 9.30 17.99
C LYS A 129 2.88 9.49 17.78
N LEU A 130 2.44 10.71 17.52
CA LEU A 130 1.03 11.00 17.25
C LEU A 130 0.61 10.43 15.91
N ALA A 131 1.41 10.64 14.86
CA ALA A 131 1.16 10.11 13.53
C ALA A 131 1.04 8.57 13.56
N ALA A 132 1.96 7.87 14.19
CA ALA A 132 1.93 6.42 14.32
C ALA A 132 0.77 5.90 15.18
N SER A 133 0.31 6.65 16.17
CA SER A 133 -0.87 6.29 16.97
C SER A 133 -2.16 6.47 16.15
N PHE A 134 -2.24 7.55 15.40
CA PHE A 134 -3.34 7.81 14.47
C PHE A 134 -3.43 6.70 13.40
N GLU A 135 -2.31 6.34 12.79
CA GLU A 135 -2.22 5.26 11.81
C GLU A 135 -2.65 3.91 12.39
N LEU A 136 -2.25 3.59 13.64
CA LEU A 136 -2.70 2.38 14.32
C LEU A 136 -4.22 2.32 14.45
N VAL A 137 -4.86 3.42 14.84
CA VAL A 137 -6.32 3.49 14.98
C VAL A 137 -7.00 3.28 13.62
N ILE A 138 -6.55 3.98 12.59
CA ILE A 138 -7.10 3.83 11.23
C ILE A 138 -6.89 2.41 10.71
N THR A 139 -5.73 1.80 10.93
CA THR A 139 -5.45 0.42 10.53
C THR A 139 -6.39 -0.58 11.22
N ILE A 140 -6.66 -0.41 12.51
CA ILE A 140 -7.61 -1.27 13.23
C ILE A 140 -9.02 -1.11 12.63
N LEU A 141 -9.45 0.11 12.35
CA LEU A 141 -10.75 0.36 11.71
C LEU A 141 -10.82 -0.30 10.33
N ALA A 142 -9.78 -0.17 9.52
CA ALA A 142 -9.72 -0.80 8.19
C ALA A 142 -9.76 -2.34 8.27
N VAL A 143 -9.09 -2.95 9.24
CA VAL A 143 -9.17 -4.41 9.47
C VAL A 143 -10.59 -4.83 9.86
N ILE A 144 -11.23 -4.08 10.75
CA ILE A 144 -12.62 -4.35 11.17
C ILE A 144 -13.56 -4.25 9.96
N GLU A 145 -13.41 -3.21 9.14
CA GLU A 145 -14.18 -3.01 7.92
C GLU A 145 -14.03 -4.19 6.94
N LEU A 146 -12.80 -4.65 6.71
CA LEU A 146 -12.54 -5.83 5.87
C LEU A 146 -13.17 -7.11 6.44
N LEU A 147 -13.16 -7.29 7.76
CA LEU A 147 -13.80 -8.44 8.40
C LEU A 147 -15.34 -8.38 8.28
N ILE A 148 -15.93 -7.19 8.43
CA ILE A 148 -17.35 -6.97 8.21
C ILE A 148 -17.70 -7.26 6.75
N PHE A 149 -16.93 -6.71 5.80
CA PHE A 149 -17.12 -6.96 4.37
C PHE A 149 -17.04 -8.47 4.06
N ALA A 150 -16.02 -9.16 4.56
CA ALA A 150 -15.90 -10.59 4.37
C ALA A 150 -17.11 -11.36 4.97
N GLY A 151 -17.55 -10.98 6.17
CA GLY A 151 -18.71 -11.58 6.82
C GLY A 151 -20.02 -11.40 6.05
N VAL A 152 -20.21 -10.23 5.45
CA VAL A 152 -21.40 -9.95 4.62
C VAL A 152 -21.30 -10.63 3.25
N ALA A 153 -20.12 -10.72 2.67
CA ALA A 153 -19.92 -11.32 1.35
C ALA A 153 -19.91 -12.86 1.38
N LEU A 154 -19.53 -13.47 2.51
CA LEU A 154 -19.36 -14.91 2.63
C LEU A 154 -20.66 -15.73 2.33
N PRO A 155 -21.86 -15.33 2.78
CA PRO A 155 -23.11 -16.04 2.46
C PRO A 155 -23.46 -16.03 0.97
N GLU A 156 -23.07 -14.98 0.24
CA GLU A 156 -23.31 -14.82 -1.18
C GLU A 156 -22.19 -15.42 -2.07
N PHE A 157 -21.19 -16.03 -1.42
CA PHE A 157 -20.06 -16.63 -2.12
C PHE A 157 -20.50 -17.85 -2.95
N GLN A 158 -20.29 -17.78 -4.26
CA GLN A 158 -20.54 -18.88 -5.20
C GLN A 158 -19.27 -19.19 -5.97
N LEU A 159 -18.86 -20.45 -5.97
CA LEU A 159 -17.69 -20.92 -6.77
C LEU A 159 -17.85 -20.65 -8.27
N ALA A 160 -19.10 -20.54 -8.75
CA ALA A 160 -19.38 -20.18 -10.14
C ALA A 160 -18.85 -18.78 -10.49
N ASN A 161 -18.89 -17.83 -9.54
CA ASN A 161 -18.41 -16.46 -9.74
C ASN A 161 -16.90 -16.39 -10.02
N LEU A 162 -16.12 -17.32 -9.49
CA LEU A 162 -14.68 -17.42 -9.78
C LEU A 162 -14.38 -17.76 -11.25
N LYS A 163 -15.35 -18.36 -11.96
CA LYS A 163 -15.21 -18.79 -13.35
C LYS A 163 -15.79 -17.78 -14.34
N LEU A 164 -16.44 -16.72 -13.90
CA LEU A 164 -17.06 -15.75 -14.80
C LEU A 164 -16.06 -14.99 -15.64
N ASN A 165 -14.91 -14.66 -15.08
CA ASN A 165 -13.83 -13.98 -15.78
C ASN A 165 -12.46 -14.49 -15.27
N PRO A 166 -12.08 -15.73 -15.62
CA PRO A 166 -10.92 -16.36 -15.00
C PRO A 166 -9.59 -15.71 -15.42
N MET A 167 -9.43 -15.40 -16.71
CA MET A 167 -8.26 -14.74 -17.31
C MET A 167 -8.70 -14.07 -18.62
N PRO A 168 -9.10 -12.80 -18.61
CA PRO A 168 -9.65 -12.12 -19.79
C PRO A 168 -8.67 -12.02 -20.95
N HIS A 169 -7.37 -11.91 -20.68
CA HIS A 169 -6.32 -11.78 -21.70
C HIS A 169 -5.43 -13.03 -21.85
N GLY A 170 -5.74 -14.12 -21.12
CA GLY A 170 -4.92 -15.35 -21.16
C GLY A 170 -3.54 -15.13 -20.53
N PHE A 171 -2.52 -15.86 -21.03
CA PHE A 171 -1.10 -15.70 -20.69
C PHE A 171 -0.34 -14.84 -21.71
N SER A 172 -1.02 -13.96 -22.42
CA SER A 172 -0.40 -13.10 -23.45
C SER A 172 0.19 -11.85 -22.82
#